data_1e07adf3224b74a0fd8e1803d8006f30
#
_entry.id   1e07adf3224b74a0fd8e1803d8006f30
#
_cell.length_a   1.000
_cell.length_b   1.000
_cell.length_c   1.000
_cell.angle_alpha   90.00
_cell.angle_beta   90.00
_cell.angle_gamma   90.00
#
_symmetry.space_group_name_H-M   'P 1'
#
loop_
_entity.id
_entity.type
_entity.pdbx_description
1 polymer ?
#
loop_
_entity_poly.entity_id
_entity_poly.type
_entity_poly.pdbx_seq_one_letter_code
_entity_poly.pdbx_strand_id
1 'polypeptide(L)'
;MSNYLIILVISGLVLIFSSIVLIHLFVRKNTMECFYVENEILCLNSLPTKSIPLSEIARVEFFLSPIRMGYKGQIKVHMKNAKIVKRYFQTSKIAFYPTTKSMVLDEIAKLTPFLDKHSIPYTIQHN
;
A
#
# COMPACT_ATOMS: atom_id res chain seq x y z
N MET A 1 -38.07 30.13 10.37
CA MET A 1 -36.91 29.96 10.33
C MET A 1 -36.59 28.85 9.71
N SER A 2 -36.64 28.43 9.57
CA SER A 2 -36.11 28.45 8.94
C SER A 2 -35.59 27.41 8.11
N ASN A 3 -35.94 27.39 6.83
CA ASN A 3 -35.31 26.57 5.80
C ASN A 3 -33.79 26.80 5.77
N TYR A 4 -33.37 27.98 6.18
CA TYR A 4 -31.93 28.29 6.26
C TYR A 4 -31.19 27.46 7.28
N LEU A 5 -31.76 27.29 8.47
CA LEU A 5 -31.12 26.53 9.54
C LEU A 5 -31.02 25.05 9.15
N ILE A 6 -32.10 24.51 8.55
CA ILE A 6 -32.11 23.13 8.07
C ILE A 6 -31.06 22.90 7.00
N ILE A 7 -30.94 23.83 6.04
CA ILE A 7 -29.94 23.74 4.97
C ILE A 7 -28.53 23.78 5.53
N LEU A 8 -28.28 24.67 6.51
CA LEU A 8 -26.96 24.75 7.16
C LEU A 8 -26.61 23.46 7.90
N VAL A 9 -27.56 22.88 8.62
CA VAL A 9 -27.33 21.64 9.36
C VAL A 9 -27.05 20.47 8.39
N ILE A 10 -27.85 20.35 7.34
CA ILE A 10 -27.68 19.30 6.33
C ILE A 10 -26.32 19.46 5.62
N SER A 11 -25.96 20.67 5.22
CA SER A 11 -24.69 20.95 4.57
C SER A 11 -23.50 20.59 5.47
N GLY A 12 -23.58 20.94 6.76
CA GLY A 12 -22.56 20.59 7.73
C GLY A 12 -22.40 19.08 7.90
N LEU A 13 -23.51 18.36 7.97
CA LEU A 13 -23.50 16.90 8.09
C LEU A 13 -22.90 16.24 6.84
N VAL A 14 -23.23 16.74 5.66
CA VAL A 14 -22.69 16.23 4.40
C VAL A 14 -21.18 16.44 4.34
N LEU A 15 -20.70 17.61 4.76
CA LEU A 15 -19.26 17.90 4.78
C LEU A 15 -18.52 16.97 5.76
N ILE A 16 -19.05 16.77 6.95
CA ILE A 16 -18.45 15.88 7.94
C ILE A 16 -18.40 14.46 7.42
N PHE A 17 -19.51 13.95 6.88
CA PHE A 17 -19.59 12.61 6.34
C PHE A 17 -18.63 12.41 5.18
N SER A 18 -18.55 13.36 4.26
CA SER A 18 -17.62 13.31 3.12
C SER A 18 -16.17 13.29 3.59
N SER A 19 -15.84 14.08 4.62
CA SER A 19 -14.50 14.09 5.20
C SER A 19 -14.13 12.74 5.80
N ILE A 20 -15.04 12.11 6.52
CA ILE A 20 -14.82 10.78 7.11
C ILE A 20 -14.58 9.75 6.01
N VAL A 21 -15.39 9.76 4.96
CA VAL A 21 -15.24 8.84 3.83
C VAL A 21 -13.90 9.04 3.14
N LEU A 22 -13.49 10.29 2.89
CA LEU A 22 -12.20 10.59 2.29
C LEU A 22 -11.05 10.11 3.16
N ILE A 23 -11.12 10.31 4.47
CA ILE A 23 -10.09 9.84 5.39
C ILE A 23 -9.98 8.31 5.30
N HIS A 24 -11.09 7.59 5.31
CA HIS A 24 -11.07 6.13 5.17
C HIS A 24 -10.50 5.66 3.83
N LEU A 25 -10.74 6.40 2.75
CA LEU A 25 -10.21 6.05 1.44
C LEU A 25 -8.70 6.31 1.31
N PHE A 26 -8.20 7.36 1.98
CA PHE A 26 -6.80 7.78 1.83
C PHE A 26 -5.89 7.34 2.96
N VAL A 27 -6.43 6.92 4.11
CA VAL A 27 -5.62 6.40 5.21
C VAL A 27 -5.33 4.93 4.97
N ARG A 28 -4.08 4.56 5.15
CA ARG A 28 -3.68 3.16 5.05
C ARG A 28 -4.30 2.32 6.15
N LYS A 29 -4.84 1.19 5.76
CA LYS A 29 -5.31 0.19 6.70
C LYS A 29 -4.11 -0.39 7.44
N ASN A 30 -4.24 -0.69 8.72
CA ASN A 30 -3.16 -1.29 9.53
C ASN A 30 -1.88 -0.47 9.55
N THR A 31 -1.97 0.76 10.00
CA THR A 31 -0.84 1.62 10.25
C THR A 31 -0.08 2.04 8.98
N MET A 32 1.21 2.09 9.07
CA MET A 32 2.09 2.66 8.04
C MET A 32 2.78 1.59 7.20
N GLU A 33 2.33 0.35 7.27
CA GLU A 33 2.94 -0.71 6.47
C GLU A 33 2.55 -0.57 5.00
N CYS A 34 3.53 -0.69 4.12
CA CYS A 34 3.30 -0.60 2.68
C CYS A 34 2.51 -1.79 2.15
N PHE A 35 2.74 -2.94 2.74
CA PHE A 35 2.03 -4.18 2.46
C PHE A 35 2.11 -5.08 3.68
N TYR A 36 1.17 -5.99 3.79
CA TYR A 36 1.11 -6.94 4.90
C TYR A 36 0.38 -8.20 4.45
N VAL A 37 0.55 -9.26 5.21
CA VAL A 37 -0.14 -10.53 4.95
C VAL A 37 -1.08 -10.81 6.11
N GLU A 38 -2.34 -11.06 5.79
CA GLU A 38 -3.38 -11.39 6.75
C GLU A 38 -4.24 -12.50 6.19
N ASN A 39 -4.38 -13.60 6.95
CA ASN A 39 -5.16 -14.78 6.52
C ASN A 39 -4.73 -15.32 5.15
N GLU A 40 -3.42 -15.39 4.92
CA GLU A 40 -2.83 -15.88 3.68
C GLU A 40 -3.19 -15.02 2.46
N ILE A 41 -3.51 -13.76 2.69
CA ILE A 41 -3.80 -12.78 1.64
C ILE A 41 -2.77 -11.66 1.75
N LEU A 42 -2.10 -11.39 0.64
CA LEU A 42 -1.19 -10.25 0.53
C LEU A 42 -2.02 -9.00 0.29
N CYS A 43 -1.89 -8.04 1.19
CA CYS A 43 -2.58 -6.76 1.08
C CYS A 43 -1.58 -5.67 0.71
N LEU A 44 -1.78 -5.05 -0.44
CA LEU A 44 -0.99 -3.91 -0.90
C LEU A 44 -1.68 -2.64 -0.44
N ASN A 45 -1.01 -1.90 0.41
CA ASN A 45 -1.60 -0.80 1.15
C ASN A 45 -1.45 0.56 0.47
N SER A 46 -0.95 0.59 -0.75
CA SER A 46 -0.93 1.81 -1.57
C SER A 46 -2.26 1.99 -2.29
N LEU A 47 -2.60 3.22 -2.62
CA LEU A 47 -3.86 3.51 -3.32
C LEU A 47 -3.75 3.21 -4.81
N PRO A 48 -4.76 2.56 -5.40
CA PRO A 48 -5.85 1.86 -4.72
C PRO A 48 -5.36 0.61 -4.02
N THR A 49 -5.91 0.29 -2.86
CA THR A 49 -5.52 -0.93 -2.13
C THR A 49 -5.90 -2.17 -2.92
N LYS A 50 -5.08 -3.21 -2.80
CA LYS A 50 -5.29 -4.45 -3.52
C LYS A 50 -5.03 -5.63 -2.59
N SER A 51 -5.89 -6.62 -2.63
CA SER A 51 -5.74 -7.86 -1.88
C SER A 51 -5.55 -9.01 -2.86
N ILE A 52 -4.50 -9.81 -2.66
CA ILE A 52 -4.15 -10.93 -3.54
C ILE A 52 -3.92 -12.17 -2.68
N PRO A 53 -4.69 -13.26 -2.88
CA PRO A 53 -4.41 -14.50 -2.18
C PRO A 53 -3.00 -15.01 -2.52
N LEU A 54 -2.24 -15.43 -1.52
CA LEU A 54 -0.89 -15.97 -1.74
C LEU A 54 -0.89 -17.17 -2.68
N SER A 55 -1.97 -17.97 -2.65
CA SER A 55 -2.12 -19.12 -3.52
C SER A 55 -2.19 -18.79 -5.01
N GLU A 56 -2.54 -17.55 -5.35
CA GLU A 56 -2.64 -17.09 -6.74
C GLU A 56 -1.39 -16.40 -7.25
N ILE A 57 -0.35 -16.29 -6.42
CA ILE A 57 0.90 -15.62 -6.78
C ILE A 57 1.88 -16.62 -7.36
N ALA A 58 2.38 -16.35 -8.56
CA ALA A 58 3.41 -17.16 -9.20
C ALA A 58 4.81 -16.74 -8.77
N ARG A 59 5.08 -15.43 -8.74
CA ARG A 59 6.36 -14.88 -8.31
C ARG A 59 6.23 -13.41 -7.97
N VAL A 60 7.20 -12.88 -7.26
CA VAL A 60 7.24 -11.48 -6.86
C VAL A 60 8.58 -10.88 -7.26
N GLU A 61 8.56 -9.68 -7.79
CA GLU A 61 9.77 -8.91 -8.08
C GLU A 61 9.75 -7.61 -7.31
N PHE A 62 10.85 -7.31 -6.64
CA PHE A 62 11.03 -6.04 -5.94
C PHE A 62 12.09 -5.23 -6.68
N PHE A 63 11.82 -3.95 -6.88
CA PHE A 63 12.74 -3.02 -7.52
C PHE A 63 13.02 -1.86 -6.58
N LEU A 64 14.29 -1.50 -6.45
CA LEU A 64 14.70 -0.33 -5.70
C LEU A 64 15.26 0.68 -6.69
N SER A 65 14.70 1.88 -6.66
CA SER A 65 15.13 2.95 -7.56
C SER A 65 15.52 4.19 -6.77
N PRO A 66 16.69 4.78 -7.03
CA PRO A 66 17.02 6.06 -6.43
C PRO A 66 16.12 7.15 -7.00
N ILE A 67 15.66 8.03 -6.15
CA ILE A 67 14.90 9.21 -6.54
C ILE A 67 15.62 10.44 -5.98
N ARG A 68 15.16 11.62 -6.35
CA ARG A 68 15.84 12.87 -6.01
C ARG A 68 16.16 13.01 -4.52
N MET A 69 15.27 12.53 -3.65
CA MET A 69 15.40 12.65 -2.21
C MET A 69 15.31 11.29 -1.51
N GLY A 70 16.03 10.30 -2.01
CA GLY A 70 16.06 8.99 -1.36
C GLY A 70 15.83 7.84 -2.33
N TYR A 71 15.03 6.87 -1.90
CA TYR A 71 14.73 5.67 -2.68
C TYR A 71 13.22 5.41 -2.67
N LYS A 72 12.74 4.81 -3.73
CA LYS A 72 11.40 4.23 -3.73
C LYS A 72 11.50 2.75 -4.10
N GLY A 73 10.57 1.98 -3.56
CA GLY A 73 10.42 0.59 -3.93
C GLY A 73 9.27 0.40 -4.89
N GLN A 74 9.37 -0.64 -5.69
CA GLN A 74 8.27 -1.13 -6.50
C GLN A 74 8.13 -2.61 -6.27
N ILE A 75 6.91 -3.08 -6.10
CA ILE A 75 6.59 -4.49 -6.05
C ILE A 75 5.79 -4.85 -7.30
N LYS A 76 6.23 -5.92 -7.98
CA LYS A 76 5.47 -6.52 -9.08
C LYS A 76 5.06 -7.91 -8.65
N VAL A 77 3.77 -8.14 -8.57
CA VAL A 77 3.23 -9.44 -8.24
C VAL A 77 2.76 -10.10 -9.54
N HIS A 78 3.43 -11.18 -9.92
CA HIS A 78 3.05 -11.98 -11.08
C HIS A 78 2.09 -13.06 -10.62
N MET A 79 0.88 -12.99 -11.09
CA MET A 79 -0.17 -13.94 -10.73
C MET A 79 -0.14 -15.15 -11.65
N LYS A 80 -0.66 -16.26 -11.17
CA LYS A 80 -0.71 -17.51 -11.94
C LYS A 80 -1.56 -17.39 -13.21
N ASN A 81 -2.50 -16.44 -13.25
CA ASN A 81 -3.32 -16.16 -14.43
C ASN A 81 -2.68 -15.20 -15.42
N ALA A 82 -1.38 -14.95 -15.30
CA ALA A 82 -0.59 -14.04 -16.12
C ALA A 82 -0.85 -12.55 -15.88
N LYS A 83 -1.70 -12.18 -14.96
CA LYS A 83 -1.87 -10.78 -14.57
C LYS A 83 -0.69 -10.31 -13.73
N ILE A 84 -0.35 -9.03 -13.87
CA ILE A 84 0.73 -8.40 -13.11
C ILE A 84 0.15 -7.22 -12.37
N VAL A 85 0.36 -7.19 -11.05
CA VAL A 85 -0.03 -6.07 -10.20
C VAL A 85 1.24 -5.33 -9.80
N LYS A 86 1.30 -4.04 -10.13
CA LYS A 86 2.44 -3.18 -9.82
C LYS A 86 2.03 -2.13 -8.81
N ARG A 87 2.84 -1.91 -7.79
CA ARG A 87 2.62 -0.85 -6.82
C ARG A 87 3.95 -0.25 -6.41
N TYR A 88 4.00 1.06 -6.32
CA TYR A 88 5.12 1.75 -5.72
C TYR A 88 4.89 1.87 -4.22
N PHE A 89 5.96 1.84 -3.45
CA PHE A 89 5.87 2.02 -2.01
C PHE A 89 7.03 2.86 -1.48
N GLN A 90 6.73 3.61 -0.45
CA GLN A 90 7.70 4.37 0.33
C GLN A 90 7.39 4.12 1.80
N THR A 91 8.42 3.97 2.60
CA THR A 91 8.27 3.59 4.00
C THR A 91 8.20 4.78 4.94
N SER A 92 8.49 5.98 4.44
CA SER A 92 8.48 7.18 5.25
C SER A 92 7.08 7.50 5.76
N LYS A 93 6.95 7.64 7.07
CA LYS A 93 5.69 8.02 7.72
C LYS A 93 5.40 9.51 7.58
N ILE A 94 6.42 10.30 7.34
CA ILE A 94 6.34 11.76 7.23
C ILE A 94 6.70 12.11 5.80
N ALA A 95 5.84 12.87 5.12
CA ALA A 95 5.98 13.18 3.71
C ALA A 95 7.29 13.90 3.37
N PHE A 96 7.92 14.57 4.34
CA PHE A 96 9.14 15.33 4.13
C PHE A 96 10.42 14.53 4.41
N TYR A 97 10.31 13.35 5.01
CA TYR A 97 11.47 12.53 5.28
C TYR A 97 11.79 11.64 4.09
N PRO A 98 13.03 11.64 3.63
CA PRO A 98 13.41 10.74 2.53
C PRO A 98 13.37 9.29 3.00
N THR A 99 12.91 8.41 2.12
CA THR A 99 12.99 6.98 2.33
C THR A 99 14.39 6.51 1.95
N THR A 100 15.09 5.87 2.88
CA THR A 100 16.43 5.33 2.60
C THR A 100 16.33 3.96 1.97
N LYS A 101 17.41 3.53 1.31
CA LYS A 101 17.50 2.18 0.76
C LYS A 101 17.28 1.11 1.81
N SER A 102 17.85 1.30 3.00
CA SER A 102 17.70 0.39 4.13
C SER A 102 16.24 0.25 4.55
N MET A 103 15.48 1.35 4.57
CA MET A 103 14.06 1.33 4.92
C MET A 103 13.25 0.51 3.92
N VAL A 104 13.56 0.65 2.63
CA VAL A 104 12.88 -0.13 1.58
C VAL A 104 13.20 -1.61 1.75
N LEU A 105 14.45 -1.95 1.99
CA LEU A 105 14.87 -3.33 2.21
C LEU A 105 14.23 -3.93 3.45
N ASP A 106 14.07 -3.15 4.52
CA ASP A 106 13.41 -3.60 5.74
C ASP A 106 11.93 -3.93 5.49
N GLU A 107 11.24 -3.15 4.67
CA GLU A 107 9.86 -3.45 4.30
C GLU A 107 9.77 -4.74 3.48
N ILE A 108 10.69 -4.94 2.54
CA ILE A 108 10.75 -6.18 1.77
C ILE A 108 11.00 -7.38 2.70
N ALA A 109 11.89 -7.21 3.68
CA ALA A 109 12.23 -8.27 4.63
C ALA A 109 11.04 -8.69 5.51
N LYS A 110 10.04 -7.85 5.69
CA LYS A 110 8.83 -8.22 6.42
C LYS A 110 7.93 -9.16 5.62
N LEU A 111 8.01 -9.11 4.30
CA LEU A 111 7.18 -9.92 3.42
C LEU A 111 7.83 -11.23 3.03
N THR A 112 9.15 -11.26 2.87
CA THR A 112 9.86 -12.44 2.35
C THR A 112 9.62 -13.72 3.15
N PRO A 113 9.49 -13.72 4.50
CA PRO A 113 9.17 -14.94 5.24
C PRO A 113 7.86 -15.60 4.81
N PHE A 114 6.86 -14.80 4.46
CA PHE A 114 5.58 -15.33 3.97
C PHE A 114 5.74 -15.92 2.58
N LEU A 115 6.55 -15.30 1.73
CA LEU A 115 6.83 -15.83 0.39
C LEU A 115 7.59 -17.16 0.49
N ASP A 116 8.57 -17.24 1.37
CA ASP A 116 9.32 -18.48 1.60
C ASP A 116 8.42 -19.60 2.13
N LYS A 117 7.54 -19.26 3.07
CA LYS A 117 6.60 -20.24 3.65
C LYS A 117 5.70 -20.85 2.59
N HIS A 118 5.30 -20.08 1.59
CA HIS A 118 4.42 -20.52 0.51
C HIS A 118 5.19 -20.95 -0.75
N SER A 119 6.51 -21.04 -0.67
CA SER A 119 7.39 -21.41 -1.80
C SER A 119 7.20 -20.50 -3.02
N ILE A 120 6.98 -19.22 -2.79
CA ILE A 120 6.83 -18.22 -3.84
C ILE A 120 8.21 -17.63 -4.14
N PRO A 121 8.75 -17.80 -5.36
CA PRO A 121 10.04 -17.21 -5.70
C PRO A 121 9.94 -15.68 -5.78
N TYR A 122 11.02 -15.01 -5.37
CA TYR A 122 11.10 -13.56 -5.46
C TYR A 122 12.51 -13.12 -5.81
N THR A 123 12.62 -11.94 -6.37
CA THR A 123 13.89 -11.29 -6.69
C THR A 123 13.89 -9.87 -6.17
N ILE A 124 15.07 -9.36 -5.84
CA ILE A 124 15.27 -7.97 -5.44
C ILE A 124 16.26 -7.36 -6.42
N GLN A 125 15.82 -6.34 -7.16
CA GLN A 125 16.65 -5.68 -8.17
C GLN A 125 16.92 -4.24 -7.78
N HIS A 126 18.14 -3.80 -8.03
CA HIS A 126 18.58 -2.44 -7.79
C HIS A 126 18.79 -1.73 -9.12
N ASN A 127 18.23 -0.55 -9.25
CA ASN A 127 18.48 0.31 -10.41
C ASN A 127 19.61 1.30 -10.14
#